data_c35c550caa86aa25cf2ee94a3affe670
#
_entry.id   c35c550caa86aa25cf2ee94a3affe670
#
_cell.length_a   1.000
_cell.length_b   1.000
_cell.length_c   1.000
_cell.angle_alpha   90.00
_cell.angle_beta   90.00
_cell.angle_gamma   90.00
#
_symmetry.space_group_name_H-M   'P 1'
#
loop_
_entity.id
_entity.type
_entity.pdbx_description
1 polymer ?
#
loop_
_entity_poly.entity_id
_entity_poly.type
_entity_poly.pdbx_seq_one_letter_code
_entity_poly.pdbx_strand_id
1 'polypeptide(L)'
;TFKGVVDLVTMKACVWNDETMGSAYSVEEIPAELADEAAEWRDKMLETIAEFDDALMEKYFSDPETITEDEIRAAIRKGCLSMQIFPMVCGSSFKNKGVQTMLNAVCAYLPSPVDTPVIDGTDPATGDALTRTPDESEPLCALAFKIATDPYVGRLCFFRVYSGKLDAGSYVYNPRSGKRERISRIFQMHSNRQNPVETILAGDIGAGVGFKDIRTGDTLCAEDKPIVLESIEFPAPVIGISVEPKSQADLDKLGVGLAKLAEEDPTFTVKTDEQTGQTVISGMGELH
;
A
#
# COMPACT_ATOMS: atom_id res chain seq x y z
N THR A 1 -11.35 -28.68 -8.74
CA THR A 1 -11.20 -27.41 -9.48
C THR A 1 -11.93 -26.32 -8.73
N PHE A 2 -11.30 -25.17 -8.46
CA PHE A 2 -11.93 -24.05 -7.78
C PHE A 2 -13.06 -23.47 -8.67
N LYS A 3 -14.31 -23.50 -8.19
CA LYS A 3 -15.49 -23.04 -8.92
C LYS A 3 -15.95 -21.65 -8.45
N GLY A 4 -15.99 -21.44 -7.14
CA GLY A 4 -16.51 -20.23 -6.53
C GLY A 4 -16.26 -20.17 -5.03
N VAL A 5 -16.89 -19.20 -4.39
CA VAL A 5 -16.85 -18.99 -2.93
C VAL A 5 -18.26 -18.83 -2.39
N VAL A 6 -18.47 -19.22 -1.12
CA VAL A 6 -19.68 -18.87 -0.39
C VAL A 6 -19.41 -17.58 0.38
N ASP A 7 -20.26 -16.59 0.18
CA ASP A 7 -20.24 -15.33 0.92
C ASP A 7 -21.13 -15.48 2.17
N LEU A 8 -20.50 -15.49 3.34
CA LEU A 8 -21.20 -15.66 4.62
C LEU A 8 -21.98 -14.40 5.04
N VAL A 9 -21.72 -13.23 4.45
CA VAL A 9 -22.49 -12.01 4.72
C VAL A 9 -23.85 -12.08 4.03
N THR A 10 -23.88 -12.50 2.77
CA THR A 10 -25.10 -12.57 1.97
C THR A 10 -25.77 -13.95 1.98
N MET A 11 -25.07 -14.96 2.46
CA MET A 11 -25.46 -16.38 2.38
C MET A 11 -25.79 -16.79 0.94
N LYS A 12 -24.90 -16.45 0.02
CA LYS A 12 -24.99 -16.80 -1.41
C LYS A 12 -23.67 -17.37 -1.89
N ALA A 13 -23.73 -18.13 -2.97
CA ALA A 13 -22.56 -18.63 -3.67
C ALA A 13 -22.20 -17.71 -4.84
N CYS A 14 -20.95 -17.22 -4.89
CA CYS A 14 -20.38 -16.51 -6.02
C CYS A 14 -19.64 -17.52 -6.91
N VAL A 15 -20.11 -17.73 -8.13
CA VAL A 15 -19.60 -18.76 -9.06
C VAL A 15 -19.07 -18.11 -10.33
N TRP A 16 -17.81 -18.43 -10.69
CA TRP A 16 -17.14 -17.91 -11.88
C TRP A 16 -17.19 -18.92 -13.02
N ASN A 17 -17.60 -18.44 -14.19
CA ASN A 17 -17.53 -19.23 -15.42
C ASN A 17 -16.13 -19.11 -16.06
N ASP A 18 -15.54 -20.24 -16.46
CA ASP A 18 -14.24 -20.28 -17.13
C ASP A 18 -14.27 -19.60 -18.52
N GLU A 19 -15.42 -19.55 -19.18
CA GLU A 19 -15.59 -18.91 -20.48
C GLU A 19 -15.35 -17.39 -20.46
N THR A 20 -15.60 -16.73 -19.32
CA THR A 20 -15.40 -15.29 -19.13
C THR A 20 -14.00 -14.94 -18.64
N MET A 21 -13.10 -15.90 -18.50
CA MET A 21 -11.77 -15.72 -17.92
C MET A 21 -11.81 -14.95 -16.58
N GLY A 22 -12.85 -15.17 -15.78
CA GLY A 22 -13.04 -14.56 -14.46
C GLY A 22 -13.54 -13.11 -14.47
N SER A 23 -13.87 -12.53 -15.62
CA SER A 23 -14.36 -11.14 -15.70
C SER A 23 -15.77 -10.95 -15.14
N ALA A 24 -16.56 -12.03 -15.08
CA ALA A 24 -17.91 -12.04 -14.53
C ALA A 24 -18.15 -13.26 -13.65
N TYR A 25 -19.06 -13.12 -12.70
CA TYR A 25 -19.55 -14.20 -11.86
C TYR A 25 -21.06 -14.10 -11.67
N SER A 26 -21.69 -15.24 -11.39
CA SER A 26 -23.10 -15.32 -10.98
C SER A 26 -23.21 -15.41 -9.46
N VAL A 27 -24.30 -14.89 -8.93
CA VAL A 27 -24.69 -15.08 -7.52
C VAL A 27 -25.83 -16.10 -7.50
N GLU A 28 -25.62 -17.19 -6.81
CA GLU A 28 -26.50 -18.36 -6.82
C GLU A 28 -26.83 -18.79 -5.38
N GLU A 29 -27.79 -19.69 -5.24
CA GLU A 29 -28.04 -20.33 -3.94
C GLU A 29 -26.86 -21.21 -3.56
N ILE A 30 -26.61 -21.34 -2.25
CA ILE A 30 -25.56 -22.21 -1.73
C ILE A 30 -25.89 -23.66 -2.10
N PRO A 31 -24.95 -24.43 -2.68
CA PRO A 31 -25.17 -25.86 -2.92
C PRO A 31 -25.58 -26.58 -1.65
N ALA A 32 -26.57 -27.49 -1.76
CA ALA A 32 -27.12 -28.20 -0.61
C ALA A 32 -26.06 -28.94 0.24
N GLU A 33 -24.99 -29.40 -0.41
CA GLU A 33 -23.87 -30.07 0.24
C GLU A 33 -23.00 -29.16 1.10
N LEU A 34 -23.10 -27.83 0.93
CA LEU A 34 -22.34 -26.81 1.67
C LEU A 34 -23.22 -25.98 2.61
N ALA A 35 -24.54 -26.20 2.61
CA ALA A 35 -25.49 -25.36 3.34
C ALA A 35 -25.27 -25.42 4.87
N ASP A 36 -25.08 -26.61 5.41
CA ASP A 36 -24.88 -26.81 6.86
C ASP A 36 -23.55 -26.19 7.31
N GLU A 37 -22.48 -26.43 6.54
CA GLU A 37 -21.16 -25.84 6.81
C GLU A 37 -21.18 -24.31 6.72
N ALA A 38 -21.86 -23.75 5.72
CA ALA A 38 -22.01 -22.32 5.58
C ALA A 38 -22.79 -21.69 6.75
N ALA A 39 -23.84 -22.37 7.22
CA ALA A 39 -24.61 -21.92 8.40
C ALA A 39 -23.75 -21.91 9.66
N GLU A 40 -22.95 -22.95 9.88
CA GLU A 40 -22.04 -23.05 11.04
C GLU A 40 -20.99 -21.91 11.01
N TRP A 41 -20.38 -21.66 9.84
CA TRP A 41 -19.39 -20.60 9.70
C TRP A 41 -20.00 -19.20 9.81
N ARG A 42 -21.24 -19.03 9.32
CA ARG A 42 -21.95 -17.76 9.51
C ARG A 42 -22.21 -17.49 10.98
N ASP A 43 -22.67 -18.48 11.73
CA ASP A 43 -22.93 -18.33 13.17
C ASP A 43 -21.65 -17.95 13.94
N LYS A 44 -20.52 -18.61 13.68
CA LYS A 44 -19.21 -18.24 14.23
C LYS A 44 -18.79 -16.81 13.86
N MET A 45 -19.06 -16.39 12.63
CA MET A 45 -18.78 -15.01 12.20
C MET A 45 -19.65 -14.02 12.98
N LEU A 46 -20.96 -14.29 13.11
CA LEU A 46 -21.88 -13.42 13.84
C LEU A 46 -21.51 -13.32 15.33
N GLU A 47 -21.19 -14.44 15.97
CA GLU A 47 -20.69 -14.47 17.36
C GLU A 47 -19.47 -13.54 17.52
N THR A 48 -18.48 -13.68 16.62
CA THR A 48 -17.25 -12.87 16.67
C THR A 48 -17.52 -11.39 16.49
N ILE A 49 -18.34 -10.99 15.51
CA ILE A 49 -18.56 -9.60 15.20
C ILE A 49 -19.55 -8.91 16.14
N ALA A 50 -20.41 -9.67 16.82
CA ALA A 50 -21.34 -9.14 17.82
C ALA A 50 -20.61 -8.45 18.99
N GLU A 51 -19.36 -8.84 19.29
CA GLU A 51 -18.54 -8.20 20.33
C GLU A 51 -18.23 -6.73 20.04
N PHE A 52 -18.37 -6.27 18.78
CA PHE A 52 -18.05 -4.89 18.38
C PHE A 52 -19.25 -3.96 18.31
N ASP A 53 -20.47 -4.49 18.50
CA ASP A 53 -21.69 -3.69 18.41
C ASP A 53 -22.79 -4.22 19.35
N ASP A 54 -23.14 -3.43 20.38
CA ASP A 54 -24.11 -3.83 21.41
C ASP A 54 -25.49 -4.14 20.82
N ALA A 55 -25.92 -3.38 19.79
CA ALA A 55 -27.22 -3.62 19.15
C ALA A 55 -27.22 -4.93 18.35
N LEU A 56 -26.09 -5.23 17.69
CA LEU A 56 -25.92 -6.48 16.98
C LEU A 56 -25.88 -7.67 17.95
N MET A 57 -25.20 -7.50 19.09
CA MET A 57 -25.15 -8.50 20.14
C MET A 57 -26.54 -8.82 20.70
N GLU A 58 -27.37 -7.81 20.96
CA GLU A 58 -28.74 -7.99 21.41
C GLU A 58 -29.57 -8.77 20.38
N LYS A 59 -29.48 -8.45 19.12
CA LYS A 59 -30.14 -9.18 18.02
C LYS A 59 -29.62 -10.62 17.89
N TYR A 60 -28.33 -10.83 18.01
CA TYR A 60 -27.74 -12.17 17.91
C TYR A 60 -28.31 -13.13 18.96
N PHE A 61 -28.54 -12.64 20.18
CA PHE A 61 -29.13 -13.49 21.26
C PHE A 61 -30.65 -13.55 21.23
N SER A 62 -31.36 -12.58 20.68
CA SER A 62 -32.81 -12.55 20.67
C SER A 62 -33.42 -13.10 19.38
N ASP A 63 -32.97 -12.67 18.23
CA ASP A 63 -33.49 -13.03 16.90
C ASP A 63 -32.40 -12.80 15.81
N PRO A 64 -31.47 -13.76 15.61
CA PRO A 64 -30.39 -13.64 14.64
C PRO A 64 -30.85 -13.45 13.18
N GLU A 65 -32.07 -13.88 12.85
CA GLU A 65 -32.61 -13.78 11.51
C GLU A 65 -32.95 -12.32 11.11
N THR A 66 -33.09 -11.43 12.09
CA THR A 66 -33.33 -10.00 11.86
C THR A 66 -32.06 -9.19 11.57
N ILE A 67 -30.90 -9.82 11.68
CA ILE A 67 -29.61 -9.16 11.41
C ILE A 67 -29.47 -8.96 9.90
N THR A 68 -29.33 -7.69 9.51
CA THR A 68 -29.18 -7.31 8.11
C THR A 68 -27.74 -7.40 7.63
N GLU A 69 -27.52 -7.52 6.32
CA GLU A 69 -26.19 -7.50 5.73
C GLU A 69 -25.40 -6.21 6.04
N ASP A 70 -26.08 -5.08 6.11
CA ASP A 70 -25.44 -3.79 6.40
C ASP A 70 -24.94 -3.72 7.84
N GLU A 71 -25.68 -4.28 8.80
CA GLU A 71 -25.25 -4.39 10.21
C GLU A 71 -24.03 -5.30 10.32
N ILE A 72 -24.02 -6.43 9.61
CA ILE A 72 -22.87 -7.33 9.55
C ILE A 72 -21.65 -6.61 8.99
N ARG A 73 -21.78 -5.94 7.84
CA ARG A 73 -20.69 -5.20 7.22
C ARG A 73 -20.16 -4.08 8.12
N ALA A 74 -21.05 -3.36 8.80
CA ALA A 74 -20.68 -2.31 9.73
C ALA A 74 -19.90 -2.86 10.95
N ALA A 75 -20.32 -3.98 11.51
CA ALA A 75 -19.64 -4.62 12.63
C ALA A 75 -18.26 -5.18 12.23
N ILE A 76 -18.16 -5.87 11.07
CA ILE A 76 -16.87 -6.32 10.52
C ILE A 76 -15.93 -5.13 10.34
N ARG A 77 -16.41 -4.04 9.73
CA ARG A 77 -15.59 -2.82 9.54
C ARG A 77 -15.10 -2.25 10.88
N LYS A 78 -15.97 -2.15 11.87
CA LYS A 78 -15.62 -1.63 13.20
C LYS A 78 -14.53 -2.46 13.87
N GLY A 79 -14.67 -3.79 13.85
CA GLY A 79 -13.65 -4.71 14.38
C GLY A 79 -12.34 -4.66 13.57
N CYS A 80 -12.41 -4.47 12.23
CA CYS A 80 -11.26 -4.31 11.37
C CYS A 80 -10.50 -3.00 11.63
N LEU A 81 -11.22 -1.86 11.74
CA LEU A 81 -10.63 -0.55 12.04
C LEU A 81 -9.98 -0.50 13.41
N SER A 82 -10.50 -1.24 14.39
CA SER A 82 -9.90 -1.39 15.72
C SER A 82 -8.76 -2.42 15.78
N MET A 83 -8.38 -3.03 14.65
CA MET A 83 -7.33 -4.06 14.53
C MET A 83 -7.56 -5.30 15.41
N GLN A 84 -8.81 -5.62 15.74
CA GLN A 84 -9.15 -6.76 16.58
C GLN A 84 -9.55 -7.99 15.76
N ILE A 85 -10.05 -7.79 14.55
CA ILE A 85 -10.34 -8.88 13.60
C ILE A 85 -9.72 -8.61 12.22
N PHE A 86 -9.50 -9.71 11.49
CA PHE A 86 -8.93 -9.68 10.14
C PHE A 86 -9.83 -10.48 9.21
N PRO A 87 -10.66 -9.80 8.37
CA PRO A 87 -11.51 -10.49 7.41
C PRO A 87 -10.71 -11.35 6.44
N MET A 88 -11.11 -12.61 6.29
CA MET A 88 -10.47 -13.54 5.36
C MET A 88 -11.37 -13.77 4.15
N VAL A 89 -10.80 -13.68 2.97
CA VAL A 89 -11.47 -13.98 1.70
C VAL A 89 -10.67 -15.00 0.90
N CYS A 90 -11.37 -15.83 0.13
CA CYS A 90 -10.76 -16.87 -0.69
C CYS A 90 -10.92 -16.58 -2.18
N GLY A 91 -9.95 -17.03 -2.98
CA GLY A 91 -9.99 -16.86 -4.42
C GLY A 91 -8.88 -17.61 -5.13
N SER A 92 -8.86 -17.51 -6.46
CA SER A 92 -7.79 -18.02 -7.31
C SER A 92 -7.35 -16.90 -8.26
N SER A 93 -6.32 -16.13 -7.88
CA SER A 93 -5.79 -15.03 -8.67
C SER A 93 -5.28 -15.49 -10.03
N PHE A 94 -4.66 -16.68 -10.11
CA PHE A 94 -4.20 -17.27 -11.36
C PHE A 94 -5.33 -17.53 -12.36
N LYS A 95 -6.53 -17.85 -11.87
CA LYS A 95 -7.74 -18.05 -12.68
C LYS A 95 -8.65 -16.83 -12.73
N ASN A 96 -8.22 -15.72 -12.11
CA ASN A 96 -8.99 -14.49 -11.98
C ASN A 96 -10.38 -14.69 -11.35
N LYS A 97 -10.49 -15.65 -10.38
CA LYS A 97 -11.73 -15.95 -9.64
C LYS A 97 -11.64 -15.42 -8.22
N GLY A 98 -12.64 -14.68 -7.76
CA GLY A 98 -12.67 -14.07 -6.43
C GLY A 98 -12.00 -12.70 -6.34
N VAL A 99 -11.47 -12.14 -7.42
CA VAL A 99 -10.78 -10.84 -7.40
C VAL A 99 -11.76 -9.70 -7.12
N GLN A 100 -12.94 -9.71 -7.75
CA GLN A 100 -13.97 -8.68 -7.54
C GLN A 100 -14.47 -8.67 -6.09
N THR A 101 -14.75 -9.84 -5.54
CA THR A 101 -15.21 -9.97 -4.14
C THR A 101 -14.13 -9.54 -3.14
N MET A 102 -12.86 -9.83 -3.42
CA MET A 102 -11.74 -9.33 -2.63
C MET A 102 -11.64 -7.81 -2.70
N LEU A 103 -11.72 -7.20 -3.88
CA LEU A 103 -11.69 -5.74 -4.03
C LEU A 103 -12.87 -5.06 -3.33
N ASN A 104 -14.06 -5.67 -3.39
CA ASN A 104 -15.23 -5.19 -2.65
C ASN A 104 -14.99 -5.25 -1.13
N ALA A 105 -14.37 -6.33 -0.63
CA ALA A 105 -14.02 -6.45 0.79
C ALA A 105 -12.97 -5.39 1.20
N VAL A 106 -11.99 -5.09 0.36
CA VAL A 106 -11.03 -3.99 0.59
C VAL A 106 -11.77 -2.67 0.77
N CYS A 107 -12.69 -2.34 -0.15
CA CYS A 107 -13.48 -1.10 -0.08
C CYS A 107 -14.41 -1.07 1.14
N ALA A 108 -14.98 -2.22 1.52
CA ALA A 108 -15.93 -2.30 2.62
C ALA A 108 -15.27 -2.22 4.00
N TYR A 109 -14.10 -2.85 4.19
CA TYR A 109 -13.56 -3.12 5.52
C TYR A 109 -12.25 -2.40 5.85
N LEU A 110 -11.40 -2.09 4.87
CA LEU A 110 -10.14 -1.40 5.16
C LEU A 110 -10.35 0.10 5.47
N PRO A 111 -9.47 0.70 6.29
CA PRO A 111 -9.56 2.12 6.61
C PRO A 111 -9.33 2.98 5.37
N SER A 112 -10.13 4.02 5.22
CA SER A 112 -9.88 5.12 4.29
C SER A 112 -9.00 6.19 4.96
N PRO A 113 -8.43 7.15 4.22
CA PRO A 113 -7.66 8.24 4.80
C PRO A 113 -8.41 9.03 5.89
N VAL A 114 -9.74 9.15 5.79
CA VAL A 114 -10.57 9.85 6.78
C VAL A 114 -10.87 9.02 8.05
N ASP A 115 -10.65 7.71 8.01
CA ASP A 115 -10.74 6.85 9.20
C ASP A 115 -9.47 6.94 10.07
N THR A 116 -8.37 7.51 9.52
CA THR A 116 -7.09 7.69 10.20
C THR A 116 -6.91 9.20 10.46
N PRO A 117 -7.46 9.72 11.56
CA PRO A 117 -7.67 11.16 11.70
C PRO A 117 -6.40 11.99 11.93
N VAL A 118 -5.33 11.38 12.38
CA VAL A 118 -4.09 12.09 12.75
C VAL A 118 -2.88 11.37 12.19
N ILE A 119 -2.00 12.13 11.57
CA ILE A 119 -0.71 11.67 11.10
C ILE A 119 0.36 12.27 12.00
N ASP A 120 1.11 11.42 12.68
CA ASP A 120 2.17 11.81 13.59
C ASP A 120 3.48 12.07 12.84
N GLY A 121 4.22 13.05 13.32
CA GLY A 121 5.54 13.40 12.83
C GLY A 121 6.29 14.24 13.85
N THR A 122 7.46 14.74 13.49
CA THR A 122 8.29 15.56 14.35
C THR A 122 8.76 16.82 13.64
N ASP A 123 8.96 17.89 14.40
CA ASP A 123 9.62 19.08 13.90
C ASP A 123 11.10 18.78 13.65
N PRO A 124 11.63 19.00 12.44
CA PRO A 124 13.02 18.70 12.12
C PRO A 124 14.04 19.55 12.87
N ALA A 125 13.64 20.70 13.41
CA ALA A 125 14.54 21.62 14.13
C ALA A 125 14.56 21.37 15.63
N THR A 126 13.39 21.09 16.25
CA THR A 126 13.25 20.95 17.72
C THR A 126 13.10 19.50 18.16
N GLY A 127 12.63 18.61 17.27
CA GLY A 127 12.27 17.23 17.62
C GLY A 127 10.92 17.09 18.31
N ASP A 128 10.17 18.18 18.45
CA ASP A 128 8.85 18.15 19.08
C ASP A 128 7.85 17.38 18.23
N ALA A 129 6.92 16.68 18.88
CA ALA A 129 5.85 15.97 18.20
C ALA A 129 4.90 16.94 17.48
N LEU A 130 4.62 16.66 16.24
CA LEU A 130 3.67 17.39 15.39
C LEU A 130 2.64 16.42 14.83
N THR A 131 1.47 16.95 14.52
CA THR A 131 0.39 16.18 13.88
C THR A 131 -0.13 16.89 12.63
N ARG A 132 -0.67 16.12 11.69
CA ARG A 132 -1.41 16.60 10.53
C ARG A 132 -2.71 15.82 10.39
N THR A 133 -3.72 16.47 9.83
CA THR A 133 -4.99 15.81 9.46
C THR A 133 -5.07 15.60 7.95
N PRO A 134 -5.78 14.59 7.45
CA PRO A 134 -5.94 14.34 6.03
C PRO A 134 -6.91 15.34 5.38
N ASP A 135 -6.58 16.61 5.42
CA ASP A 135 -7.35 17.72 4.88
C ASP A 135 -6.52 18.46 3.82
N GLU A 136 -7.13 18.82 2.69
CA GLU A 136 -6.46 19.52 1.59
C GLU A 136 -6.09 20.98 1.92
N SER A 137 -6.72 21.58 2.93
CA SER A 137 -6.43 22.93 3.42
C SER A 137 -5.24 22.99 4.38
N GLU A 138 -4.79 21.84 4.89
CA GLU A 138 -3.64 21.71 5.77
C GLU A 138 -2.32 21.95 5.00
N PRO A 139 -1.22 22.26 5.70
CA PRO A 139 0.10 22.29 5.07
C PRO A 139 0.46 20.96 4.46
N LEU A 140 1.11 21.01 3.28
CA LEU A 140 1.55 19.80 2.58
C LEU A 140 2.42 18.91 3.48
N CYS A 141 2.09 17.63 3.53
CA CYS A 141 2.92 16.56 4.06
C CYS A 141 2.72 15.30 3.22
N ALA A 142 3.80 14.77 2.68
CA ALA A 142 3.80 13.55 1.86
C ALA A 142 5.03 12.69 2.17
N LEU A 143 4.91 11.39 1.98
CA LEU A 143 5.99 10.42 2.15
C LEU A 143 6.38 9.84 0.79
N ALA A 144 7.64 9.94 0.43
CA ALA A 144 8.23 9.23 -0.70
C ALA A 144 8.51 7.78 -0.27
N PHE A 145 7.66 6.84 -0.67
CA PHE A 145 7.75 5.47 -0.18
C PHE A 145 8.41 4.49 -1.15
N LYS A 146 8.63 4.89 -2.42
CA LYS A 146 9.30 4.07 -3.42
C LYS A 146 9.94 4.92 -4.51
N ILE A 147 11.17 4.58 -4.87
CA ILE A 147 11.85 5.08 -6.07
C ILE A 147 11.87 3.96 -7.11
N ALA A 148 11.61 4.31 -8.37
CA ALA A 148 11.74 3.39 -9.50
C ALA A 148 12.44 4.10 -10.65
N THR A 149 13.17 3.35 -11.47
CA THR A 149 13.78 3.87 -12.68
C THR A 149 12.91 3.51 -13.88
N ASP A 150 12.40 4.51 -14.55
CA ASP A 150 11.61 4.36 -15.77
C ASP A 150 12.50 4.68 -16.99
N PRO A 151 12.45 3.86 -18.07
CA PRO A 151 13.29 4.05 -19.26
C PRO A 151 13.02 5.38 -19.98
N TYR A 152 11.82 5.94 -19.86
CA TYR A 152 11.38 7.11 -20.62
C TYR A 152 11.44 8.41 -19.81
N VAL A 153 11.10 8.37 -18.53
CA VAL A 153 11.02 9.56 -17.68
C VAL A 153 12.16 9.62 -16.64
N GLY A 154 12.99 8.61 -16.57
CA GLY A 154 14.08 8.51 -15.62
C GLY A 154 13.63 8.15 -14.22
N ARG A 155 14.09 8.86 -13.19
CA ARG A 155 13.73 8.61 -11.79
C ARG A 155 12.27 8.98 -11.54
N LEU A 156 11.47 7.99 -11.12
CA LEU A 156 10.08 8.12 -10.76
C LEU A 156 9.94 7.90 -9.25
N CYS A 157 9.47 8.90 -8.53
CA CYS A 157 9.25 8.83 -7.09
C CYS A 157 7.75 8.63 -6.82
N PHE A 158 7.39 7.51 -6.19
CA PHE A 158 6.04 7.27 -5.67
C PHE A 158 5.91 7.89 -4.29
N PHE A 159 4.86 8.65 -4.09
CA PHE A 159 4.58 9.32 -2.82
C PHE A 159 3.10 9.22 -2.46
N ARG A 160 2.81 9.26 -1.16
CA ARG A 160 1.47 9.43 -0.63
C ARG A 160 1.36 10.80 0.02
N VAL A 161 0.35 11.56 -0.35
CA VAL A 161 0.02 12.82 0.31
C VAL A 161 -0.82 12.53 1.54
N TYR A 162 -0.36 12.93 2.71
CA TYR A 162 -1.06 12.74 3.98
C TYR A 162 -1.86 13.95 4.39
N SER A 163 -1.39 15.16 4.09
CA SER A 163 -2.10 16.42 4.32
C SER A 163 -1.80 17.43 3.23
N GLY A 164 -2.69 18.38 3.03
CA GLY A 164 -2.57 19.40 2.01
C GLY A 164 -2.75 18.85 0.61
N LYS A 165 -2.12 19.50 -0.35
CA LYS A 165 -2.13 19.14 -1.77
C LYS A 165 -0.76 19.35 -2.39
N LEU A 166 -0.49 18.61 -3.46
CA LEU A 166 0.75 18.67 -4.22
C LEU A 166 0.45 18.97 -5.69
N ASP A 167 0.92 20.11 -6.18
CA ASP A 167 0.68 20.56 -7.55
C ASP A 167 1.91 20.28 -8.44
N ALA A 168 1.66 19.88 -9.68
CA ALA A 168 2.70 19.73 -10.70
C ALA A 168 3.39 21.08 -10.97
N GLY A 169 4.70 21.06 -11.17
CA GLY A 169 5.50 22.28 -11.37
C GLY A 169 5.88 23.01 -10.08
N SER A 170 5.36 22.60 -8.92
CA SER A 170 5.63 23.24 -7.62
C SER A 170 6.97 22.83 -7.01
N TYR A 171 7.30 23.47 -5.90
CA TYR A 171 8.45 23.13 -5.06
C TYR A 171 7.96 22.58 -3.73
N VAL A 172 8.67 21.58 -3.24
CA VAL A 172 8.49 21.00 -1.90
C VAL A 172 9.79 21.06 -1.13
N TYR A 173 9.70 21.06 0.18
CA TYR A 173 10.87 21.00 1.05
C TYR A 173 11.14 19.57 1.48
N ASN A 174 12.39 19.14 1.41
CA ASN A 174 12.86 17.85 1.91
C ASN A 174 13.69 18.09 3.18
N PRO A 175 13.16 17.81 4.38
CA PRO A 175 13.87 18.07 5.65
C PRO A 175 15.18 17.30 5.78
N ARG A 176 15.28 16.06 5.24
CA ARG A 176 16.53 15.27 5.28
C ARG A 176 17.67 15.97 4.57
N SER A 177 17.43 16.50 3.38
CA SER A 177 18.47 17.18 2.60
C SER A 177 18.59 18.66 2.93
N GLY A 178 17.62 19.25 3.62
CA GLY A 178 17.53 20.69 3.88
C GLY A 178 17.32 21.52 2.60
N LYS A 179 16.79 20.93 1.53
CA LYS A 179 16.69 21.57 0.22
C LYS A 179 15.26 21.55 -0.32
N ARG A 180 15.00 22.48 -1.22
CA ARG A 180 13.80 22.47 -2.06
C ARG A 180 13.99 21.51 -3.22
N GLU A 181 13.01 20.66 -3.43
CA GLU A 181 12.89 19.78 -4.58
C GLU A 181 11.79 20.27 -5.52
N ARG A 182 12.05 20.23 -6.82
CA ARG A 182 11.05 20.62 -7.83
C ARG A 182 10.37 19.38 -8.38
N ILE A 183 9.05 19.36 -8.35
CA ILE A 183 8.24 18.34 -9.00
C ILE A 183 7.82 18.88 -10.36
N SER A 184 8.38 18.36 -11.44
CA SER A 184 8.08 18.88 -12.78
C SER A 184 6.77 18.36 -13.33
N ARG A 185 6.47 17.07 -13.13
CA ARG A 185 5.22 16.41 -13.53
C ARG A 185 4.79 15.41 -12.48
N ILE A 186 3.48 15.21 -12.37
CA ILE A 186 2.86 14.24 -11.50
C ILE A 186 1.99 13.29 -12.34
N PHE A 187 1.98 12.04 -11.97
CA PHE A 187 1.21 11.00 -12.63
C PHE A 187 0.37 10.22 -11.61
N GLN A 188 -0.84 9.90 -12.00
CA GLN A 188 -1.59 8.81 -11.40
C GLN A 188 -1.26 7.54 -12.18
N MET A 189 -0.67 6.57 -11.48
CA MET A 189 -0.20 5.34 -12.11
C MET A 189 -1.33 4.31 -12.19
N HIS A 190 -1.48 3.69 -13.35
CA HIS A 190 -2.38 2.57 -13.57
C HIS A 190 -1.59 1.47 -14.30
N SER A 191 -1.11 0.47 -13.54
CA SER A 191 -0.16 -0.52 -14.04
C SER A 191 1.10 0.21 -14.58
N ASN A 192 1.44 0.03 -15.87
CA ASN A 192 2.54 0.72 -16.55
C ASN A 192 2.12 2.03 -17.25
N ARG A 193 0.85 2.43 -17.14
CA ARG A 193 0.35 3.69 -17.74
C ARG A 193 0.57 4.84 -16.78
N GLN A 194 1.12 5.92 -17.32
CA GLN A 194 1.38 7.17 -16.63
C GLN A 194 0.31 8.18 -17.06
N ASN A 195 -0.74 8.36 -16.25
CA ASN A 195 -1.77 9.34 -16.50
C ASN A 195 -1.35 10.68 -15.86
N PRO A 196 -0.99 11.72 -16.63
CA PRO A 196 -0.59 12.98 -16.05
C PRO A 196 -1.76 13.65 -15.33
N VAL A 197 -1.48 14.20 -14.15
CA VAL A 197 -2.43 14.95 -13.34
C VAL A 197 -1.79 16.24 -12.87
N GLU A 198 -2.60 17.26 -12.62
CA GLU A 198 -2.13 18.56 -12.17
C GLU A 198 -1.92 18.61 -10.65
N THR A 199 -2.76 17.90 -9.91
CA THR A 199 -2.78 17.93 -8.44
C THR A 199 -3.04 16.54 -7.87
N ILE A 200 -2.37 16.22 -6.75
CA ILE A 200 -2.68 15.08 -5.87
C ILE A 200 -3.11 15.65 -4.52
N LEU A 201 -4.22 15.16 -3.98
CA LEU A 201 -4.82 15.61 -2.72
C LEU A 201 -4.43 14.69 -1.54
N ALA A 202 -4.69 15.17 -0.33
CA ALA A 202 -4.56 14.39 0.90
C ALA A 202 -5.30 13.04 0.80
N GLY A 203 -4.60 11.95 1.14
CA GLY A 203 -5.09 10.58 1.05
C GLY A 203 -4.70 9.84 -0.24
N ASP A 204 -4.38 10.55 -1.32
CA ASP A 204 -4.04 9.97 -2.61
C ASP A 204 -2.56 9.59 -2.75
N ILE A 205 -2.30 8.69 -3.70
CA ILE A 205 -0.97 8.25 -4.11
C ILE A 205 -0.69 8.75 -5.52
N GLY A 206 0.47 9.36 -5.71
CA GLY A 206 0.96 9.80 -6.99
C GLY A 206 2.38 9.35 -7.26
N ALA A 207 2.84 9.58 -8.49
CA ALA A 207 4.22 9.42 -8.88
C ALA A 207 4.74 10.72 -9.50
N GLY A 208 5.90 11.19 -9.08
CA GLY A 208 6.48 12.45 -9.52
C GLY A 208 7.85 12.29 -10.16
N VAL A 209 8.17 13.19 -11.08
CA VAL A 209 9.49 13.31 -11.70
C VAL A 209 10.05 14.71 -11.52
N GLY A 210 11.39 14.82 -11.61
CA GLY A 210 12.10 16.10 -11.49
C GLY A 210 12.88 16.26 -10.20
N PHE A 211 12.72 15.38 -9.24
CA PHE A 211 13.50 15.36 -8.00
C PHE A 211 14.99 15.13 -8.28
N LYS A 212 15.84 15.83 -7.54
CA LYS A 212 17.31 15.73 -7.66
C LYS A 212 17.92 14.82 -6.59
N ASP A 213 17.48 14.99 -5.34
CA ASP A 213 18.03 14.26 -4.19
C ASP A 213 16.86 13.76 -3.32
N ILE A 214 16.09 12.79 -3.85
CA ILE A 214 14.99 12.11 -3.15
C ILE A 214 15.37 10.67 -2.89
N ARG A 215 15.00 10.14 -1.71
CA ARG A 215 15.21 8.75 -1.33
C ARG A 215 13.90 8.15 -0.81
N THR A 216 13.82 6.84 -0.85
CA THR A 216 12.73 6.11 -0.19
C THR A 216 12.75 6.40 1.31
N GLY A 217 11.61 6.77 1.87
CA GLY A 217 11.48 7.22 3.26
C GLY A 217 11.57 8.72 3.49
N ASP A 218 11.90 9.51 2.46
CA ASP A 218 11.95 10.97 2.60
C ASP A 218 10.55 11.56 2.78
N THR A 219 10.44 12.53 3.68
CA THR A 219 9.26 13.38 3.79
C THR A 219 9.37 14.57 2.83
N LEU A 220 8.28 14.88 2.18
CA LEU A 220 8.08 16.07 1.35
C LEU A 220 7.03 16.96 2.02
N CYS A 221 7.38 18.19 2.35
CA CYS A 221 6.47 19.05 3.10
C CYS A 221 6.50 20.51 2.64
N ALA A 222 5.61 21.31 3.22
CA ALA A 222 5.65 22.77 3.09
C ALA A 222 6.86 23.32 3.85
N GLU A 223 7.61 24.25 3.21
CA GLU A 223 8.85 24.77 3.79
C GLU A 223 8.62 25.66 5.01
N ASP A 224 7.51 26.38 5.05
CA ASP A 224 7.12 27.27 6.15
C ASP A 224 6.58 26.51 7.37
N LYS A 225 6.19 25.26 7.20
CA LYS A 225 5.68 24.37 8.27
C LYS A 225 6.27 22.96 8.11
N PRO A 226 7.58 22.82 8.31
CA PRO A 226 8.24 21.55 8.09
C PRO A 226 7.80 20.50 9.10
N ILE A 227 7.76 19.26 8.65
CA ILE A 227 7.49 18.06 9.45
C ILE A 227 8.29 16.91 8.88
N VAL A 228 8.71 16.02 9.75
CA VAL A 228 9.30 14.72 9.36
C VAL A 228 8.36 13.63 9.83
N LEU A 229 7.90 12.82 8.90
CA LEU A 229 7.13 11.61 9.20
C LEU A 229 8.07 10.53 9.71
N GLU A 230 7.52 9.54 10.41
CA GLU A 230 8.28 8.38 10.85
C GLU A 230 9.03 7.76 9.67
N SER A 231 10.35 7.57 9.84
CA SER A 231 11.20 6.99 8.81
C SER A 231 10.95 5.49 8.72
N ILE A 232 10.93 4.98 7.48
CA ILE A 232 10.85 3.54 7.24
C ILE A 232 12.20 2.94 7.66
N GLU A 233 12.18 2.02 8.63
CA GLU A 233 13.37 1.26 9.02
C GLU A 233 13.57 0.08 8.06
N PHE A 234 14.68 0.09 7.35
CA PHE A 234 15.04 -0.99 6.45
C PHE A 234 16.01 -1.95 7.17
N PRO A 235 15.79 -3.27 7.07
CA PRO A 235 16.70 -4.23 7.65
C PRO A 235 18.08 -4.19 6.96
N ALA A 236 19.12 -4.44 7.73
CA ALA A 236 20.47 -4.53 7.17
C ALA A 236 20.62 -5.75 6.25
N PRO A 237 21.36 -5.64 5.15
CA PRO A 237 21.67 -6.78 4.28
C PRO A 237 22.37 -7.91 5.04
N VAL A 238 22.03 -9.16 4.71
CA VAL A 238 22.54 -10.35 5.42
C VAL A 238 23.55 -11.16 4.63
N ILE A 239 23.65 -10.97 3.30
CA ILE A 239 24.60 -11.66 2.44
C ILE A 239 25.30 -10.67 1.50
N GLY A 240 26.61 -10.85 1.29
CA GLY A 240 27.41 -10.06 0.35
C GLY A 240 28.10 -10.96 -0.67
N ILE A 241 28.12 -10.52 -1.92
CA ILE A 241 28.75 -11.24 -3.05
C ILE A 241 29.60 -10.23 -3.83
N SER A 242 30.83 -10.61 -4.18
CA SER A 242 31.67 -9.80 -5.07
C SER A 242 31.20 -9.93 -6.51
N VAL A 243 31.20 -8.81 -7.23
CA VAL A 243 30.83 -8.75 -8.65
C VAL A 243 31.94 -8.09 -9.45
N GLU A 244 32.21 -8.65 -10.63
CA GLU A 244 33.18 -8.13 -11.57
C GLU A 244 32.58 -8.05 -12.99
N PRO A 245 32.90 -7.01 -13.77
CA PRO A 245 32.46 -6.94 -15.15
C PRO A 245 33.20 -7.97 -16.01
N LYS A 246 32.53 -8.54 -17.00
CA LYS A 246 33.15 -9.49 -17.95
C LYS A 246 34.16 -8.83 -18.90
N SER A 247 34.04 -7.54 -19.10
CA SER A 247 34.92 -6.75 -19.95
C SER A 247 35.10 -5.34 -19.40
N GLN A 248 36.20 -4.68 -19.78
CA GLN A 248 36.45 -3.28 -19.40
C GLN A 248 35.36 -2.33 -19.92
N ALA A 249 34.77 -2.63 -21.08
CA ALA A 249 33.67 -1.84 -21.67
C ALA A 249 32.35 -1.93 -20.87
N ASP A 250 32.21 -2.96 -20.02
CA ASP A 250 31.02 -3.15 -19.18
C ASP A 250 31.16 -2.52 -17.80
N LEU A 251 32.35 -2.03 -17.44
CA LEU A 251 32.62 -1.45 -16.12
C LEU A 251 31.71 -0.24 -15.81
N ASP A 252 31.60 0.70 -16.75
CA ASP A 252 30.76 1.87 -16.59
C ASP A 252 29.27 1.50 -16.51
N LYS A 253 28.84 0.54 -17.34
CA LYS A 253 27.47 0.05 -17.34
C LYS A 253 27.11 -0.66 -16.02
N LEU A 254 28.05 -1.45 -15.48
CA LEU A 254 27.89 -2.11 -14.19
C LEU A 254 27.70 -1.09 -13.08
N GLY A 255 28.56 -0.07 -13.01
CA GLY A 255 28.50 0.99 -12.01
C GLY A 255 27.16 1.74 -12.05
N VAL A 256 26.73 2.15 -13.25
CA VAL A 256 25.43 2.83 -13.43
C VAL A 256 24.25 1.92 -13.07
N GLY A 257 24.31 0.64 -13.46
CA GLY A 257 23.25 -0.34 -13.14
C GLY A 257 23.13 -0.58 -11.63
N LEU A 258 24.25 -0.79 -10.96
CA LEU A 258 24.28 -1.01 -9.50
C LEU A 258 23.82 0.21 -8.72
N ALA A 259 24.21 1.42 -9.15
CA ALA A 259 23.73 2.66 -8.53
C ALA A 259 22.20 2.81 -8.62
N LYS A 260 21.61 2.49 -9.77
CA LYS A 260 20.14 2.50 -9.94
C LYS A 260 19.45 1.48 -9.03
N LEU A 261 19.95 0.26 -8.95
CA LEU A 261 19.39 -0.77 -8.06
C LEU A 261 19.44 -0.33 -6.60
N ALA A 262 20.56 0.26 -6.15
CA ALA A 262 20.69 0.78 -4.79
C ALA A 262 19.79 2.00 -4.50
N GLU A 263 19.39 2.77 -5.52
CA GLU A 263 18.39 3.83 -5.38
C GLU A 263 16.97 3.28 -5.25
N GLU A 264 16.66 2.19 -5.98
CA GLU A 264 15.33 1.57 -6.00
C GLU A 264 15.05 0.74 -4.74
N ASP A 265 16.08 0.07 -4.22
CA ASP A 265 15.97 -0.82 -3.07
C ASP A 265 16.92 -0.43 -1.95
N PRO A 266 16.40 0.17 -0.85
CA PRO A 266 17.22 0.55 0.31
C PRO A 266 17.90 -0.62 1.04
N THR A 267 17.43 -1.86 0.84
CA THR A 267 18.05 -3.07 1.42
C THR A 267 19.17 -3.64 0.55
N PHE A 268 19.33 -3.12 -0.67
CA PHE A 268 20.43 -3.45 -1.56
C PHE A 268 21.55 -2.41 -1.43
N THR A 269 22.75 -2.87 -1.07
CA THR A 269 23.91 -1.97 -0.91
C THR A 269 25.06 -2.37 -1.83
N VAL A 270 25.81 -1.36 -2.28
CA VAL A 270 27.00 -1.55 -3.11
C VAL A 270 28.17 -0.87 -2.40
N LYS A 271 29.22 -1.60 -2.13
CA LYS A 271 30.44 -1.09 -1.47
C LYS A 271 31.68 -1.63 -2.17
N THR A 272 32.73 -0.83 -2.24
CA THR A 272 34.06 -1.33 -2.62
C THR A 272 34.79 -1.75 -1.36
N ASP A 273 35.25 -2.99 -1.34
CA ASP A 273 36.06 -3.52 -0.26
C ASP A 273 37.45 -2.85 -0.29
N GLU A 274 37.86 -2.22 0.81
CA GLU A 274 39.08 -1.42 0.87
C GLU A 274 40.35 -2.28 0.81
N GLN A 275 40.27 -3.57 1.19
CA GLN A 275 41.43 -4.44 1.21
C GLN A 275 41.66 -5.16 -0.12
N THR A 276 40.58 -5.59 -0.75
CA THR A 276 40.62 -6.35 -2.01
C THR A 276 40.38 -5.50 -3.25
N GLY A 277 39.81 -4.31 -3.11
CA GLY A 277 39.37 -3.44 -4.23
C GLY A 277 38.17 -3.97 -4.98
N GLN A 278 37.55 -5.05 -4.52
CA GLN A 278 36.41 -5.66 -5.19
C GLN A 278 35.12 -4.89 -4.91
N THR A 279 34.23 -4.85 -5.90
CA THR A 279 32.87 -4.35 -5.72
C THR A 279 32.02 -5.45 -5.09
N VAL A 280 31.50 -5.20 -3.89
CA VAL A 280 30.63 -6.10 -3.15
C VAL A 280 29.19 -5.56 -3.19
N ILE A 281 28.27 -6.38 -3.65
CA ILE A 281 26.84 -6.15 -3.55
C ILE A 281 26.30 -6.94 -2.35
N SER A 282 25.42 -6.32 -1.57
CA SER A 282 24.82 -7.00 -0.43
C SER A 282 23.30 -6.85 -0.43
N GLY A 283 22.60 -7.89 0.01
CA GLY A 283 21.15 -7.95 0.02
C GLY A 283 20.58 -8.91 1.05
N MET A 284 19.26 -9.13 1.00
CA MET A 284 18.52 -9.91 2.00
C MET A 284 18.59 -11.43 1.79
N GLY A 285 19.15 -11.88 0.69
CA GLY A 285 19.28 -13.30 0.39
C GLY A 285 19.78 -13.57 -1.02
N GLU A 286 19.99 -14.86 -1.34
CA GLU A 286 20.50 -15.28 -2.65
C GLU A 286 19.54 -14.96 -3.80
N LEU A 287 18.24 -14.97 -3.55
CA LEU A 287 17.22 -14.66 -4.56
C LEU A 287 16.95 -13.16 -4.72
N HIS A 288 17.53 -12.30 -3.82
CA HIS A 288 17.44 -10.86 -3.93
C HIS A 288 18.31 -10.36 -5.07
#